data_45a83e05d899559809ec75864cc42d4e
#
_entry.id   45a83e05d899559809ec75864cc42d4e
#
_cell.length_a   1.000
_cell.length_b   1.000
_cell.length_c   1.000
_cell.angle_alpha   90.00
_cell.angle_beta   90.00
_cell.angle_gamma   90.00
#
_symmetry.space_group_name_H-M   'P 1'
#
loop_
_entity.id
_entity.type
_entity.pdbx_description
1 polymer ?
#
loop_
_entity_poly.entity_id
_entity_poly.type
_entity_poly.pdbx_seq_one_letter_code
_entity_poly.pdbx_strand_id
1 'polypeptide(L)'
;MYKRQGVNVVVKGTIIGTITDANGQFTLEAPSDGVLLFTYVGFGNLELPVNGKENLEIIMKEGDTQLEEVVVVGYGTQKKVSVVGSISNIAPKAIKQTATTSLPNALSGRMPGIITRQTSGEPGFDAASIYIRGIATWGEKAPLVLVDGIERSISSVNPDEVESLSVLKDASATAVYGVKGANGVI
;
A
#
# COMPACT_ATOMS: atom_id res chain seq x y z
N MET A 1 -19.96 -29.00 -1.10
CA MET A 1 -19.85 -27.80 -0.24
C MET A 1 -18.83 -28.11 0.82
N TYR A 2 -17.69 -27.41 0.89
CA TYR A 2 -16.65 -27.73 1.85
C TYR A 2 -16.93 -27.01 3.17
N LYS A 3 -17.04 -27.75 4.25
CA LYS A 3 -17.12 -27.19 5.61
C LYS A 3 -15.75 -26.69 6.04
N ARG A 4 -15.64 -25.53 6.63
CA ARG A 4 -14.35 -24.91 7.02
C ARG A 4 -14.22 -24.86 8.53
N GLN A 5 -13.13 -25.48 9.03
CA GLN A 5 -12.69 -25.36 10.42
C GLN A 5 -11.88 -24.08 10.61
N GLY A 6 -11.96 -23.48 11.79
CA GLY A 6 -11.11 -22.37 12.18
C GLY A 6 -11.59 -20.99 11.67
N VAL A 7 -12.83 -20.87 11.21
CA VAL A 7 -13.43 -19.59 10.91
C VAL A 7 -13.72 -18.85 12.21
N ASN A 8 -13.19 -17.64 12.34
CA ASN A 8 -13.44 -16.80 13.50
C ASN A 8 -14.78 -16.08 13.34
N VAL A 9 -15.65 -16.18 14.35
CA VAL A 9 -16.99 -15.59 14.38
C VAL A 9 -17.08 -14.69 15.61
N VAL A 10 -17.28 -13.40 15.39
CA VAL A 10 -17.33 -12.39 16.46
C VAL A 10 -18.58 -11.54 16.33
N VAL A 11 -19.22 -11.20 17.46
CA VAL A 11 -20.29 -10.20 17.47
C VAL A 11 -19.68 -8.81 17.36
N LYS A 12 -20.01 -8.11 16.27
CA LYS A 12 -19.45 -6.79 15.94
C LYS A 12 -19.66 -5.79 17.09
N GLY A 13 -18.55 -5.14 17.48
CA GLY A 13 -18.57 -4.16 18.59
C GLY A 13 -18.50 -4.77 20.00
N THR A 14 -18.31 -6.09 20.12
CA THR A 14 -18.14 -6.80 21.39
C THR A 14 -16.88 -7.67 21.37
N ILE A 15 -16.54 -8.23 22.53
CA ILE A 15 -15.46 -9.23 22.67
C ILE A 15 -16.01 -10.66 22.60
N ILE A 16 -17.30 -10.84 22.33
CA ILE A 16 -17.96 -12.15 22.30
C ILE A 16 -17.68 -12.78 20.94
N GLY A 17 -17.02 -13.94 20.94
CA GLY A 17 -16.69 -14.65 19.70
C GLY A 17 -16.42 -16.12 19.93
N THR A 18 -16.43 -16.89 18.85
CA THR A 18 -16.15 -18.33 18.80
C THR A 18 -15.43 -18.69 17.51
N ILE A 19 -14.99 -19.95 17.41
CA ILE A 19 -14.32 -20.49 16.23
C ILE A 19 -15.09 -21.72 15.76
N THR A 20 -15.24 -21.91 14.44
CA THR A 20 -15.89 -23.10 13.88
C THR A 20 -15.08 -24.38 14.14
N ASP A 21 -15.79 -25.47 14.44
CA ASP A 21 -15.24 -26.80 14.63
C ASP A 21 -14.82 -27.50 13.32
N ALA A 22 -14.38 -28.76 13.40
CA ALA A 22 -13.97 -29.58 12.26
C ALA A 22 -15.11 -29.81 11.23
N ASN A 23 -16.35 -29.68 11.67
CA ASN A 23 -17.54 -29.79 10.81
C ASN A 23 -18.01 -28.45 10.27
N GLY A 24 -17.31 -27.36 10.59
CA GLY A 24 -17.69 -26.00 10.21
C GLY A 24 -18.89 -25.49 11.00
N GLN A 25 -19.19 -26.05 12.17
CA GLN A 25 -20.29 -25.64 13.05
C GLN A 25 -19.75 -24.73 14.15
N PHE A 26 -20.58 -23.78 14.59
CA PHE A 26 -20.29 -22.92 15.71
C PHE A 26 -21.55 -22.70 16.56
N THR A 27 -21.36 -22.40 17.82
CA THR A 27 -22.41 -21.95 18.73
C THR A 27 -21.95 -20.68 19.40
N LEU A 28 -22.79 -19.65 19.37
CA LEU A 28 -22.46 -18.34 19.92
C LEU A 28 -23.73 -17.70 20.48
N GLU A 29 -23.64 -17.20 21.70
CA GLU A 29 -24.71 -16.35 22.27
C GLU A 29 -24.55 -14.92 21.74
N ALA A 30 -25.53 -14.46 20.99
CA ALA A 30 -25.53 -13.12 20.42
C ALA A 30 -26.88 -12.44 20.62
N PRO A 31 -26.92 -11.11 20.78
CA PRO A 31 -28.16 -10.34 20.78
C PRO A 31 -28.93 -10.56 19.46
N SER A 32 -30.27 -10.55 19.55
CA SER A 32 -31.15 -10.76 18.38
C SER A 32 -30.97 -9.72 17.27
N ASP A 33 -30.51 -8.53 17.62
CA ASP A 33 -30.18 -7.40 16.72
C ASP A 33 -28.68 -7.31 16.40
N GLY A 34 -27.87 -8.27 16.87
CA GLY A 34 -26.41 -8.29 16.67
C GLY A 34 -26.03 -8.58 15.22
N VAL A 35 -24.85 -8.12 14.84
CA VAL A 35 -24.21 -8.43 13.55
C VAL A 35 -23.03 -9.35 13.82
N LEU A 36 -22.99 -10.49 13.17
CA LEU A 36 -21.88 -11.42 13.22
C LEU A 36 -20.87 -11.10 12.13
N LEU A 37 -19.61 -11.02 12.51
CA LEU A 37 -18.45 -10.85 11.62
C LEU A 37 -17.73 -12.19 11.49
N PHE A 38 -17.64 -12.69 10.28
CA PHE A 38 -16.93 -13.92 9.92
C PHE A 38 -15.61 -13.55 9.26
N THR A 39 -14.51 -14.07 9.80
CA THR A 39 -13.17 -13.85 9.25
C THR A 39 -12.43 -15.17 9.10
N TYR A 40 -11.81 -15.38 7.95
CA TYR A 40 -10.99 -16.56 7.66
C TYR A 40 -9.91 -16.22 6.66
N VAL A 41 -8.72 -16.81 6.81
CA VAL A 41 -7.59 -16.54 5.92
C VAL A 41 -7.91 -16.96 4.48
N GLY A 42 -7.73 -16.04 3.53
CA GLY A 42 -8.03 -16.28 2.11
C GLY A 42 -9.50 -16.11 1.71
N PHE A 43 -10.35 -15.66 2.64
CA PHE A 43 -11.76 -15.35 2.38
C PHE A 43 -12.08 -13.90 2.72
N GLY A 44 -13.04 -13.33 1.98
CA GLY A 44 -13.55 -12.00 2.29
C GLY A 44 -14.27 -11.97 3.64
N ASN A 45 -14.11 -10.87 4.38
CA ASN A 45 -14.87 -10.65 5.60
C ASN A 45 -16.36 -10.61 5.26
N LEU A 46 -17.19 -11.35 6.02
CA LEU A 46 -18.63 -11.39 5.84
C LEU A 46 -19.33 -10.88 7.10
N GLU A 47 -20.17 -9.89 6.95
CA GLU A 47 -21.05 -9.40 8.01
C GLU A 47 -22.46 -9.89 7.78
N LEU A 48 -23.06 -10.52 8.79
CA LEU A 48 -24.42 -11.03 8.73
C LEU A 48 -25.21 -10.62 9.98
N PRO A 49 -26.36 -9.95 9.84
CA PRO A 49 -27.23 -9.67 10.98
C PRO A 49 -27.92 -10.96 11.45
N VAL A 50 -28.00 -11.14 12.75
CA VAL A 50 -28.64 -12.34 13.38
C VAL A 50 -30.14 -12.37 13.11
N ASN A 51 -30.82 -11.21 13.19
CA ASN A 51 -32.26 -11.06 12.95
C ASN A 51 -33.11 -12.10 13.70
N GLY A 52 -32.71 -12.48 14.91
CA GLY A 52 -33.42 -13.43 15.75
C GLY A 52 -33.47 -14.89 15.22
N LYS A 53 -32.59 -15.24 14.26
CA LYS A 53 -32.47 -16.59 13.73
C LYS A 53 -31.59 -17.46 14.61
N GLU A 54 -32.08 -18.63 14.99
CA GLU A 54 -31.34 -19.62 15.80
C GLU A 54 -30.34 -20.42 14.95
N ASN A 55 -30.65 -20.62 13.66
CA ASN A 55 -29.77 -21.36 12.74
C ASN A 55 -29.40 -20.49 11.54
N LEU A 56 -28.11 -20.36 11.29
CA LEU A 56 -27.55 -19.58 10.19
C LEU A 56 -26.68 -20.49 9.32
N GLU A 57 -27.00 -20.59 8.04
CA GLU A 57 -26.15 -21.22 7.05
C GLU A 57 -25.36 -20.13 6.31
N ILE A 58 -24.02 -20.23 6.35
CA ILE A 58 -23.14 -19.16 5.88
C ILE A 58 -22.23 -19.71 4.79
N ILE A 59 -22.23 -19.01 3.66
CA ILE A 59 -21.35 -19.29 2.52
C ILE A 59 -20.35 -18.15 2.41
N MET A 60 -19.10 -18.40 2.77
CA MET A 60 -18.00 -17.45 2.56
C MET A 60 -17.51 -17.58 1.12
N LYS A 61 -17.32 -16.43 0.47
CA LYS A 61 -16.68 -16.37 -0.86
C LYS A 61 -15.18 -16.25 -0.68
N GLU A 62 -14.44 -16.97 -1.51
CA GLU A 62 -13.02 -16.71 -1.67
C GLU A 62 -12.87 -15.25 -2.08
N GLY A 63 -12.24 -14.46 -1.26
CA GLY A 63 -11.96 -13.07 -1.51
C GLY A 63 -10.46 -12.91 -1.54
N ASP A 64 -9.98 -12.16 -2.52
CA ASP A 64 -8.69 -11.53 -2.34
C ASP A 64 -8.80 -10.72 -1.05
N THR A 65 -8.05 -11.13 -0.03
CA THR A 65 -7.81 -10.27 1.12
C THR A 65 -7.08 -9.07 0.52
N GLN A 66 -7.84 -8.07 0.09
CA GLN A 66 -7.25 -6.77 -0.19
C GLN A 66 -6.71 -6.32 1.17
N LEU A 67 -5.44 -6.61 1.39
CA LEU A 67 -4.67 -5.88 2.37
C LEU A 67 -4.96 -4.42 2.06
N GLU A 68 -5.61 -3.72 2.97
CA GLU A 68 -5.86 -2.29 2.79
C GLU A 68 -4.50 -1.65 2.53
N GLU A 69 -4.26 -1.34 1.26
CA GLU A 69 -2.98 -0.78 0.85
C GLU A 69 -2.86 0.59 1.48
N VAL A 70 -2.01 0.66 2.48
CA VAL A 70 -1.72 1.89 3.21
C VAL A 70 -0.64 2.64 2.44
N VAL A 71 -0.92 3.88 2.11
CA VAL A 71 0.02 4.76 1.41
C VAL A 71 0.62 5.73 2.40
N VAL A 72 1.94 5.88 2.35
CA VAL A 72 2.64 6.91 3.13
C VAL A 72 2.35 8.26 2.50
N VAL A 73 1.83 9.20 3.29
CA VAL A 73 1.52 10.57 2.89
C VAL A 73 2.26 11.54 3.82
N GLY A 74 3.28 12.19 3.32
CA GLY A 74 4.04 13.15 4.11
C GLY A 74 4.49 12.54 5.45
N TYR A 75 4.03 13.11 6.56
CA TYR A 75 4.36 12.66 7.90
C TYR A 75 3.35 11.64 8.48
N GLY A 76 2.70 10.84 7.65
CA GLY A 76 1.72 9.87 8.13
C GLY A 76 1.39 8.77 7.13
N THR A 77 0.47 7.91 7.54
CA THR A 77 -0.07 6.84 6.70
C THR A 77 -1.57 7.04 6.53
N GLN A 78 -2.08 6.90 5.31
CA GLN A 78 -3.50 6.96 5.00
C GLN A 78 -3.91 5.75 4.18
N LYS A 79 -5.18 5.35 4.27
CA LYS A 79 -5.74 4.33 3.39
C LYS A 79 -5.73 4.85 1.96
N LYS A 80 -5.30 4.03 1.00
CA LYS A 80 -5.22 4.40 -0.42
C LYS A 80 -6.52 5.02 -0.96
N VAL A 81 -7.66 4.51 -0.52
CA VAL A 81 -9.00 5.01 -0.91
C VAL A 81 -9.26 6.44 -0.42
N SER A 82 -8.60 6.88 0.65
CA SER A 82 -8.79 8.21 1.25
C SER A 82 -7.80 9.26 0.73
N VAL A 83 -6.86 8.86 -0.14
CA VAL A 83 -5.85 9.77 -0.69
C VAL A 83 -6.42 10.49 -1.90
N VAL A 84 -6.64 11.80 -1.76
CA VAL A 84 -7.14 12.68 -2.84
C VAL A 84 -6.02 13.07 -3.81
N GLY A 85 -4.74 13.03 -3.37
CA GLY A 85 -3.58 13.41 -4.17
C GLY A 85 -3.11 12.30 -5.12
N SER A 86 -2.44 12.69 -6.22
CA SER A 86 -1.80 11.75 -7.15
C SER A 86 -0.50 11.21 -6.55
N ILE A 87 -0.61 10.13 -5.77
CA ILE A 87 0.52 9.40 -5.21
C ILE A 87 0.72 8.12 -6.01
N SER A 88 1.95 7.85 -6.40
CA SER A 88 2.32 6.57 -7.02
C SER A 88 3.24 5.79 -6.12
N ASN A 89 2.87 4.54 -5.87
CA ASN A 89 3.70 3.59 -5.13
C ASN A 89 4.23 2.52 -6.07
N ILE A 90 5.41 2.02 -5.77
CA ILE A 90 5.98 0.86 -6.42
C ILE A 90 6.31 -0.21 -5.38
N ALA A 91 5.95 -1.45 -5.69
CA ALA A 91 6.27 -2.58 -4.84
C ALA A 91 7.75 -2.98 -4.99
N PRO A 92 8.41 -3.47 -3.93
CA PRO A 92 9.82 -3.87 -3.94
C PRO A 92 10.13 -4.88 -5.05
N LYS A 93 9.22 -5.82 -5.29
CA LYS A 93 9.36 -6.84 -6.33
C LYS A 93 9.55 -6.25 -7.73
N ALA A 94 8.88 -5.12 -8.01
CA ALA A 94 9.00 -4.45 -9.31
C ALA A 94 10.36 -3.74 -9.46
N ILE A 95 10.92 -3.20 -8.39
CA ILE A 95 12.24 -2.56 -8.38
C ILE A 95 13.33 -3.61 -8.63
N LYS A 96 13.27 -4.74 -7.92
CA LYS A 96 14.25 -5.84 -7.99
C LYS A 96 14.26 -6.64 -9.30
N GLN A 97 13.29 -6.43 -10.17
CA GLN A 97 13.26 -7.09 -11.48
C GLN A 97 14.35 -6.61 -12.45
N THR A 98 14.96 -5.45 -12.19
CA THR A 98 16.00 -4.91 -13.04
C THR A 98 17.35 -5.15 -12.37
N ALA A 99 18.25 -5.85 -13.07
CA ALA A 99 19.63 -6.05 -12.60
C ALA A 99 20.43 -4.76 -12.77
N THR A 100 20.22 -3.78 -11.89
CA THR A 100 20.96 -2.52 -11.86
C THR A 100 21.27 -2.15 -10.41
N THR A 101 22.44 -1.62 -10.19
CA THR A 101 22.88 -1.12 -8.89
C THR A 101 22.37 0.31 -8.59
N SER A 102 21.85 0.98 -9.63
CA SER A 102 21.37 2.36 -9.53
C SER A 102 19.83 2.39 -9.37
N LEU A 103 19.34 2.87 -8.24
CA LEU A 103 17.90 3.02 -7.99
C LEU A 103 17.20 3.93 -9.03
N PRO A 104 17.77 5.08 -9.46
CA PRO A 104 17.23 5.87 -10.55
C PRO A 104 16.98 5.07 -11.84
N ASN A 105 17.93 4.22 -12.21
CA ASN A 105 17.83 3.39 -13.41
C ASN A 105 16.75 2.29 -13.24
N ALA A 106 16.62 1.71 -12.04
CA ALA A 106 15.59 0.72 -11.73
C ALA A 106 14.16 1.29 -11.81
N LEU A 107 13.98 2.58 -11.58
CA LEU A 107 12.69 3.27 -11.63
C LEU A 107 12.27 3.67 -13.05
N SER A 108 13.18 3.61 -14.02
CA SER A 108 12.93 4.03 -15.39
C SER A 108 11.77 3.27 -16.02
N GLY A 109 10.76 3.99 -16.53
CA GLY A 109 9.59 3.43 -17.19
C GLY A 109 8.61 2.64 -16.31
N ARG A 110 8.83 2.59 -14.99
CA ARG A 110 8.01 1.77 -14.06
C ARG A 110 6.95 2.55 -13.30
N MET A 111 7.08 3.86 -13.26
CA MET A 111 6.14 4.71 -12.52
C MET A 111 5.55 5.80 -13.42
N PRO A 112 4.21 5.96 -13.44
CA PRO A 112 3.59 7.02 -14.21
C PRO A 112 3.94 8.39 -13.64
N GLY A 113 4.36 9.32 -14.52
CA GLY A 113 4.71 10.70 -14.17
C GLY A 113 6.15 10.86 -13.67
N ILE A 114 6.98 9.82 -13.69
CA ILE A 114 8.42 9.93 -13.53
C ILE A 114 9.06 9.89 -14.91
N ILE A 115 9.95 10.84 -15.15
CA ILE A 115 10.81 10.90 -16.32
C ILE A 115 12.25 10.71 -15.85
N THR A 116 12.91 9.73 -16.39
CA THR A 116 14.33 9.48 -16.13
C THR A 116 15.15 9.84 -17.35
N ARG A 117 16.27 10.53 -17.15
CA ARG A 117 17.20 10.88 -18.22
C ARG A 117 18.61 10.43 -17.82
N GLN A 118 19.10 9.46 -18.50
CA GLN A 118 20.50 9.04 -18.39
C GLN A 118 21.33 9.83 -19.40
N THR A 119 22.38 10.50 -18.92
CA THR A 119 23.24 11.35 -19.74
C THR A 119 24.56 10.67 -20.10
N SER A 120 24.97 9.67 -19.34
CA SER A 120 26.16 8.87 -19.56
C SER A 120 25.86 7.38 -19.38
N GLY A 121 26.57 6.54 -20.11
CA GLY A 121 26.58 5.07 -19.91
C GLY A 121 27.91 4.60 -19.29
N GLU A 122 28.71 5.49 -18.75
CA GLU A 122 29.99 5.17 -18.15
C GLU A 122 29.78 4.46 -16.80
N PRO A 123 30.40 3.29 -16.57
CA PRO A 123 30.25 2.57 -15.31
C PRO A 123 30.62 3.43 -14.11
N GLY A 124 29.70 3.54 -13.12
CA GLY A 124 29.84 4.38 -11.94
C GLY A 124 29.37 5.83 -12.10
N PHE A 125 29.12 6.30 -13.34
CA PHE A 125 28.56 7.63 -13.65
C PHE A 125 27.29 7.53 -14.52
N ASP A 126 26.62 6.40 -14.48
CA ASP A 126 25.45 6.04 -15.29
C ASP A 126 24.12 6.31 -14.60
N ALA A 127 24.15 6.94 -13.42
CA ALA A 127 22.93 7.26 -12.67
C ALA A 127 22.02 8.23 -13.46
N ALA A 128 20.76 7.83 -13.66
CA ALA A 128 19.79 8.66 -14.34
C ALA A 128 19.33 9.83 -13.44
N SER A 129 19.16 11.00 -14.03
CA SER A 129 18.45 12.10 -13.38
C SER A 129 16.94 11.83 -13.41
N ILE A 130 16.26 12.08 -12.29
CA ILE A 130 14.81 11.87 -12.15
C ILE A 130 14.11 13.21 -12.16
N TYR A 131 12.98 13.27 -12.88
CA TYR A 131 12.09 14.42 -12.92
C TYR A 131 10.65 13.92 -12.70
N ILE A 132 9.87 14.66 -11.90
CA ILE A 132 8.47 14.37 -11.69
C ILE A 132 7.64 15.32 -12.55
N ARG A 133 6.82 14.75 -13.45
CA ARG A 133 5.99 15.51 -14.43
C ARG A 133 6.79 16.42 -15.36
N GLY A 134 8.10 16.20 -15.47
CA GLY A 134 8.99 16.99 -16.35
C GLY A 134 9.73 18.11 -15.64
N ILE A 135 10.32 19.00 -16.41
CA ILE A 135 11.11 20.13 -15.93
C ILE A 135 10.19 21.37 -15.95
N ALA A 136 9.80 21.84 -14.77
CA ALA A 136 8.90 22.97 -14.61
C ALA A 136 9.61 24.27 -14.17
N THR A 137 10.87 24.20 -13.75
CA THR A 137 11.60 25.33 -13.17
C THR A 137 12.92 25.59 -13.87
N TRP A 138 13.37 26.85 -13.85
CA TRP A 138 14.69 27.26 -14.37
C TRP A 138 15.82 26.99 -13.36
N GLY A 139 15.49 26.84 -12.06
CA GLY A 139 16.44 26.56 -10.99
C GLY A 139 16.73 25.10 -10.81
N GLU A 140 16.69 24.66 -9.56
CA GLU A 140 16.84 23.25 -9.19
C GLU A 140 15.69 22.43 -9.74
N LYS A 141 15.99 21.36 -10.46
CA LYS A 141 15.04 20.56 -11.22
C LYS A 141 14.80 19.18 -10.59
N ALA A 142 15.66 18.80 -9.65
CA ALA A 142 15.56 17.51 -8.98
C ALA A 142 14.39 17.50 -7.99
N PRO A 143 13.70 16.35 -7.83
CA PRO A 143 12.73 16.17 -6.75
C PRO A 143 13.45 16.08 -5.41
N LEU A 144 12.73 16.40 -4.33
CA LEU A 144 13.19 16.13 -2.98
C LEU A 144 13.17 14.63 -2.71
N VAL A 145 14.29 14.06 -2.31
CA VAL A 145 14.38 12.62 -1.97
C VAL A 145 14.55 12.48 -0.46
N LEU A 146 13.67 11.69 0.13
CA LEU A 146 13.65 11.38 1.55
C LEU A 146 13.80 9.87 1.76
N VAL A 147 14.84 9.46 2.44
CA VAL A 147 15.06 8.08 2.87
C VAL A 147 14.79 8.01 4.36
N ASP A 148 13.73 7.29 4.74
CA ASP A 148 13.25 7.21 6.13
C ASP A 148 13.02 8.60 6.77
N GLY A 149 12.51 9.54 5.95
CA GLY A 149 12.23 10.92 6.37
C GLY A 149 13.44 11.87 6.37
N ILE A 150 14.63 11.39 6.00
CA ILE A 150 15.86 12.19 5.95
C ILE A 150 16.23 12.50 4.49
N GLU A 151 16.53 13.76 4.19
CA GLU A 151 16.99 14.18 2.86
C GLU A 151 18.32 13.51 2.50
N ARG A 152 18.31 12.73 1.41
CA ARG A 152 19.51 12.03 0.90
C ARG A 152 19.50 11.98 -0.62
N SER A 153 20.69 11.70 -1.19
CA SER A 153 20.81 11.41 -2.61
C SER A 153 20.19 10.06 -2.94
N ILE A 154 19.34 10.00 -3.96
CA ILE A 154 18.74 8.75 -4.43
C ILE A 154 19.79 7.75 -4.96
N SER A 155 20.91 8.26 -5.47
CA SER A 155 22.01 7.42 -5.99
C SER A 155 22.79 6.68 -4.87
N SER A 156 22.63 7.09 -3.60
CA SER A 156 23.25 6.42 -2.46
C SER A 156 22.43 5.24 -1.91
N VAL A 157 21.22 5.02 -2.44
CA VAL A 157 20.30 3.99 -1.97
C VAL A 157 20.43 2.74 -2.83
N ASN A 158 20.66 1.60 -2.17
CA ASN A 158 20.68 0.31 -2.85
C ASN A 158 19.24 -0.13 -3.17
N PRO A 159 18.91 -0.48 -4.42
CA PRO A 159 17.59 -0.97 -4.79
C PRO A 159 17.10 -2.18 -3.98
N ASP A 160 18.02 -3.02 -3.50
CA ASP A 160 17.68 -4.22 -2.73
C ASP A 160 17.23 -3.93 -1.28
N GLU A 161 17.59 -2.76 -0.75
CA GLU A 161 17.24 -2.32 0.61
C GLU A 161 15.89 -1.60 0.66
N VAL A 162 15.31 -1.27 -0.51
CA VAL A 162 14.04 -0.53 -0.59
C VAL A 162 12.88 -1.46 -0.28
N GLU A 163 12.16 -1.19 0.80
CA GLU A 163 10.92 -1.86 1.17
C GLU A 163 9.71 -1.28 0.44
N SER A 164 9.64 0.02 0.32
CA SER A 164 8.58 0.71 -0.41
C SER A 164 9.07 2.06 -0.91
N LEU A 165 8.51 2.52 -2.03
CA LEU A 165 8.83 3.81 -2.59
C LEU A 165 7.53 4.51 -2.99
N SER A 166 7.36 5.73 -2.49
CA SER A 166 6.21 6.57 -2.74
C SER A 166 6.63 7.85 -3.45
N VAL A 167 5.88 8.26 -4.45
CA VAL A 167 6.14 9.49 -5.20
C VAL A 167 4.95 10.43 -5.06
N LEU A 168 5.18 11.57 -4.43
CA LEU A 168 4.21 12.65 -4.24
C LEU A 168 4.35 13.63 -5.41
N LYS A 169 3.32 13.71 -6.23
CA LYS A 169 3.36 14.48 -7.49
C LYS A 169 2.57 15.76 -7.44
N ASP A 170 1.57 15.86 -6.57
CA ASP A 170 0.68 17.00 -6.48
C ASP A 170 1.11 17.98 -5.40
N ALA A 171 0.88 19.27 -5.66
CA ALA A 171 1.20 20.35 -4.74
C ALA A 171 0.53 20.19 -3.37
N SER A 172 -0.70 19.65 -3.32
CA SER A 172 -1.39 19.35 -2.07
C SER A 172 -0.66 18.30 -1.22
N ALA A 173 -0.10 17.26 -1.85
CA ALA A 173 0.65 16.22 -1.17
C ALA A 173 2.06 16.69 -0.77
N THR A 174 2.67 17.59 -1.55
CA THR A 174 4.04 18.10 -1.29
C THR A 174 4.08 19.37 -0.46
N ALA A 175 2.93 19.99 -0.17
CA ALA A 175 2.83 21.23 0.60
C ALA A 175 3.52 21.17 1.97
N VAL A 176 3.52 20.01 2.60
CA VAL A 176 4.16 19.77 3.91
C VAL A 176 5.69 19.99 3.86
N TYR A 177 6.29 19.81 2.69
CA TYR A 177 7.73 19.96 2.47
C TYR A 177 8.15 21.37 1.98
N GLY A 178 7.15 22.27 1.86
CA GLY A 178 7.38 23.66 1.46
C GLY A 178 8.03 23.78 0.08
N VAL A 179 8.90 24.78 -0.09
CA VAL A 179 9.56 25.10 -1.37
C VAL A 179 10.39 23.95 -1.92
N LYS A 180 11.04 23.16 -1.04
CA LYS A 180 11.82 21.99 -1.47
C LYS A 180 10.98 20.91 -2.14
N GLY A 181 9.69 20.78 -1.78
CA GLY A 181 8.76 19.85 -2.40
C GLY A 181 8.15 20.33 -3.73
N ALA A 182 8.52 21.51 -4.23
CA ALA A 182 7.88 22.10 -5.42
C ALA A 182 8.05 21.23 -6.69
N ASN A 183 9.13 20.50 -6.84
CA ASN A 183 9.41 19.60 -7.96
C ASN A 183 8.93 18.15 -7.71
N GLY A 184 8.15 17.94 -6.63
CA GLY A 184 7.73 16.63 -6.17
C GLY A 184 8.65 16.05 -5.13
N VAL A 185 8.18 14.98 -4.46
CA VAL A 185 8.90 14.28 -3.37
C VAL A 185 8.91 12.78 -3.65
N ILE A 186 10.03 12.14 -3.42
CA ILE A 186 10.24 10.70 -3.51
C ILE A 186 10.61 10.18 -2.12
#